data_27c5a60153da3a9409f3e57751236c00
#
_entry.id   27c5a60153da3a9409f3e57751236c00
#
_cell.length_a   1.000
_cell.length_b   1.000
_cell.length_c   1.000
_cell.angle_alpha   90.00
_cell.angle_beta   90.00
_cell.angle_gamma   90.00
#
_symmetry.space_group_name_H-M   'P 1'
#
loop_
_entity.id
_entity.type
_entity.pdbx_description
1 polymer ?
#
loop_
_entity_poly.entity_id
_entity_poly.type
_entity_poly.pdbx_seq_one_letter_code
_entity_poly.pdbx_strand_id
1 'polypeptide(L)' 'MSANSNSKISTNIKKYRNKLGISQDKLSKLADVTYNTIIKIESGANINPTIETLSKIAKALDVGVDDLIK' A
#
# COMPACT_ATOMS: atom_id res chain seq x y z
N MET A 1 15.11 4.59 15.44
CA MET A 1 14.36 4.58 14.87
C MET A 1 13.98 3.45 14.15
N SER A 2 13.85 2.49 14.72
CA SER A 2 13.53 1.25 14.23
C SER A 2 12.26 1.17 13.52
N ALA A 3 11.41 2.03 13.78
CA ALA A 3 10.12 2.00 13.16
C ALA A 3 10.18 2.19 11.66
N ASN A 4 11.33 2.56 11.18
CA ASN A 4 11.43 2.91 9.79
C ASN A 4 11.22 1.78 8.84
N SER A 5 11.60 0.57 9.20
CA SER A 5 11.45 -0.54 8.27
C SER A 5 9.99 -0.80 7.97
N ASN A 6 9.11 -0.51 8.93
CA ASN A 6 7.70 -0.74 8.73
C ASN A 6 7.07 0.32 7.88
N SER A 7 7.56 1.52 8.00
CA SER A 7 6.96 2.63 7.30
C SER A 7 7.34 2.65 5.82
N LYS A 8 8.25 1.80 5.38
CA LYS A 8 8.59 1.78 3.96
C LYS A 8 7.41 1.40 3.09
N ILE A 9 6.74 0.32 3.42
CA ILE A 9 5.57 -0.09 2.64
C ILE A 9 4.49 0.97 2.74
N SER A 10 4.22 1.42 3.96
CA SER A 10 3.22 2.45 4.19
C SER A 10 3.51 3.71 3.39
N THR A 11 4.75 4.19 3.48
CA THR A 11 5.16 5.40 2.81
C THR A 11 5.09 5.26 1.29
N ASN A 12 5.54 4.12 0.77
CA ASN A 12 5.56 3.91 -0.66
C ASN A 12 4.16 3.82 -1.23
N ILE A 13 3.26 3.13 -0.55
CA ILE A 13 1.88 3.02 -1.03
C ILE A 13 1.22 4.40 -1.04
N LYS A 14 1.40 5.16 0.03
CA LYS A 14 0.86 6.53 0.09
C LYS A 14 1.42 7.39 -1.03
N LYS A 15 2.71 7.28 -1.28
CA LYS A 15 3.38 8.07 -2.30
C LYS A 15 2.79 7.79 -3.68
N TYR A 16 2.69 6.52 -4.05
CA TYR A 16 2.19 6.17 -5.37
C TYR A 16 0.70 6.48 -5.49
N ARG A 17 -0.06 6.27 -4.41
CA ARG A 17 -1.49 6.61 -4.42
C ARG A 17 -1.69 8.11 -4.63
N ASN A 18 -0.92 8.91 -3.92
CA ASN A 18 -1.03 10.36 -4.04
C ASN A 18 -0.58 10.85 -5.42
N LYS A 19 0.40 10.19 -6.01
CA LYS A 19 0.83 10.53 -7.36
C LYS A 19 -0.30 10.32 -8.36
N LEU A 20 -1.11 9.30 -8.16
CA LEU A 20 -2.25 9.04 -9.02
C LEU A 20 -3.45 9.91 -8.67
N GLY A 21 -3.40 10.61 -7.55
CA GLY A 21 -4.50 11.48 -7.13
C GLY A 21 -5.75 10.72 -6.72
N ILE A 22 -5.59 9.51 -6.18
CA ILE A 22 -6.75 8.70 -5.81
C ILE A 22 -6.84 8.58 -4.29
N SER A 23 -8.06 8.37 -3.81
CA SER A 23 -8.32 8.19 -2.38
C SER A 23 -7.98 6.78 -1.95
N GLN A 24 -7.92 6.57 -0.64
CA GLN A 24 -7.76 5.24 -0.08
C GLN A 24 -8.90 4.32 -0.50
N ASP A 25 -10.12 4.86 -0.49
CA ASP A 25 -11.29 4.08 -0.92
C ASP A 25 -11.17 3.66 -2.38
N LYS A 26 -10.75 4.58 -3.22
CA LYS A 26 -10.59 4.27 -4.64
C LYS A 26 -9.52 3.20 -4.83
N LEU A 27 -8.41 3.31 -4.11
CA LEU A 27 -7.35 2.32 -4.20
C LEU A 27 -7.87 0.95 -3.77
N SER A 28 -8.65 0.89 -2.70
CA SER A 28 -9.17 -0.39 -2.23
C SER A 28 -10.01 -1.05 -3.30
N LYS A 29 -10.82 -0.29 -4.00
CA LYS A 29 -11.66 -0.82 -5.06
C LYS A 29 -10.85 -1.29 -6.26
N LEU A 30 -9.86 -0.50 -6.66
CA LEU A 30 -9.01 -0.87 -7.79
C LEU A 30 -8.18 -2.10 -7.49
N ALA A 31 -7.73 -2.24 -6.26
CA ALA A 31 -6.90 -3.37 -5.85
C ALA A 31 -7.71 -4.59 -5.44
N ASP A 32 -9.02 -4.44 -5.32
CA ASP A 32 -9.89 -5.52 -4.88
C ASP A 32 -9.50 -6.02 -3.49
N VAL A 33 -9.26 -5.09 -2.59
CA VAL A 33 -9.02 -5.37 -1.18
C VAL A 33 -9.95 -4.48 -0.38
N THR A 34 -10.15 -4.80 0.89
CA THR A 34 -11.07 -4.00 1.70
C THR A 34 -10.43 -2.65 2.02
N TYR A 35 -11.30 -1.67 2.21
CA TYR A 35 -10.85 -0.34 2.61
C TYR A 35 -10.05 -0.42 3.91
N ASN A 36 -10.50 -1.25 4.85
CA ASN A 36 -9.82 -1.42 6.12
C ASN A 36 -8.40 -1.93 5.93
N THR A 37 -8.18 -2.79 4.94
CA THR A 37 -6.83 -3.27 4.62
C THR A 37 -5.92 -2.12 4.22
N ILE A 38 -6.41 -1.23 3.36
CA ILE A 38 -5.62 -0.08 2.94
C ILE A 38 -5.32 0.83 4.14
N ILE A 39 -6.33 1.10 4.96
CA ILE A 39 -6.15 1.94 6.15
C ILE A 39 -5.07 1.37 7.07
N LYS A 40 -5.12 0.08 7.32
CA LYS A 40 -4.16 -0.55 8.24
C LYS A 40 -2.75 -0.54 7.69
N ILE A 41 -2.61 -0.76 6.38
CA ILE A 41 -1.28 -0.75 5.79
C ILE A 41 -0.72 0.67 5.77
N GLU A 42 -1.51 1.64 5.36
CA GLU A 42 -1.02 3.02 5.27
C GLU A 42 -0.74 3.63 6.64
N SER A 43 -1.44 3.19 7.67
CA SER A 43 -1.21 3.69 9.02
C SER A 43 -0.04 3.03 9.71
N GLY A 44 0.47 1.95 9.13
CA GLY A 44 1.55 1.18 9.77
C GLY A 44 1.03 0.14 10.75
N ALA A 45 -0.29 0.01 10.90
CA ALA A 45 -0.85 -1.00 11.80
C ALA A 45 -0.60 -2.41 11.27
N ASN A 46 -0.63 -2.58 9.94
CA ASN A 46 -0.27 -3.85 9.35
C ASN A 46 1.06 -3.68 8.64
N ILE A 47 2.12 -4.21 9.24
CA ILE A 47 3.46 -4.07 8.70
C ILE A 47 3.88 -5.27 7.85
N ASN A 48 3.03 -6.28 7.80
CA ASN A 48 3.33 -7.52 7.07
C ASN A 48 2.17 -7.95 6.20
N PRO A 49 1.76 -7.14 5.24
CA PRO A 49 0.71 -7.60 4.32
C PRO A 49 1.22 -8.79 3.52
N THR A 50 0.31 -9.66 3.10
CA THR A 50 0.70 -10.82 2.32
C THR A 50 1.19 -10.40 0.95
N ILE A 51 1.95 -11.27 0.31
CA ILE A 51 2.40 -11.04 -1.07
C ILE A 51 1.21 -10.85 -2.00
N GLU A 52 0.16 -11.62 -1.78
CA GLU A 52 -1.05 -11.49 -2.59
C GLU A 52 -1.63 -10.09 -2.48
N THR A 53 -1.74 -9.58 -1.25
CA THR A 53 -2.27 -8.24 -1.03
C THR A 53 -1.37 -7.19 -1.67
N LEU A 54 -0.05 -7.32 -1.48
CA LEU A 54 0.88 -6.37 -2.07
C LEU A 54 0.83 -6.40 -3.59
N SER A 55 0.69 -7.59 -4.19
CA SER A 55 0.59 -7.71 -5.64
C SER A 55 -0.65 -7.00 -6.18
N LYS A 56 -1.77 -7.15 -5.49
CA LYS A 56 -2.99 -6.48 -5.88
C LYS A 56 -2.85 -4.96 -5.82
N ILE A 57 -2.25 -4.48 -4.75
CA ILE A 57 -2.05 -3.04 -4.58
C ILE A 57 -1.07 -2.51 -5.62
N ALA A 58 0.03 -3.22 -5.85
CA ALA A 58 1.03 -2.80 -6.82
C ALA A 58 0.42 -2.71 -8.21
N LYS A 59 -0.39 -3.70 -8.58
CA LYS A 59 -1.04 -3.70 -9.87
C LYS A 59 -1.99 -2.50 -10.01
N ALA A 60 -2.74 -2.21 -8.95
CA ALA A 60 -3.66 -1.08 -8.96
C ALA A 60 -2.92 0.24 -9.08
N LEU A 61 -1.72 0.32 -8.53
CA LEU A 61 -0.90 1.53 -8.59
C LEU A 61 -0.01 1.57 -9.83
N ASP A 62 -0.03 0.51 -10.64
CA ASP A 62 0.78 0.39 -11.86
C ASP A 62 2.27 0.41 -11.55
N VAL A 63 2.67 -0.29 -10.50
CA VAL A 63 4.08 -0.42 -10.13
C VAL A 63 4.34 -1.89 -9.80
N GLY A 64 5.61 -2.23 -9.59
CA GLY A 64 5.97 -3.58 -9.16
C GLY A 64 5.91 -3.72 -7.66
N VAL A 65 5.81 -4.95 -7.17
CA VAL A 65 5.83 -5.20 -5.74
C VAL A 65 7.14 -4.68 -5.14
N ASP A 66 8.25 -4.84 -5.85
CA ASP A 66 9.54 -4.36 -5.36
C ASP A 66 9.54 -2.84 -5.16
N ASP A 67 8.75 -2.12 -5.92
CA ASP A 67 8.64 -0.67 -5.72
C ASP A 67 7.99 -0.33 -4.39
N LEU A 68 7.16 -1.22 -3.87
CA LEU A 68 6.48 -0.96 -2.61
C LEU A 68 7.35 -1.28 -1.40
N ILE A 69 8.33 -2.15 -1.57
CA ILE A 69 9.14 -2.60 -0.43
C ILE A 69 10.54 -1.99 -0.40
N LYS A 70 10.88 -1.22 -1.38
CA LYS A 70 12.18 -0.55 -1.38
C LYS A 70 12.27 0.49 -0.27
#